data_d294ff3836d2e5dcf58f302d71bfe2ec
#
_entry.id   d294ff3836d2e5dcf58f302d71bfe2ec
#
_cell.length_a   1.000
_cell.length_b   1.000
_cell.length_c   1.000
_cell.angle_alpha   90.00
_cell.angle_beta   90.00
_cell.angle_gamma   90.00
#
_symmetry.space_group_name_H-M   'P 1'
#
loop_
_entity.id
_entity.type
_entity.pdbx_description
1 polymer ?
#
loop_
_entity_poly.entity_id
_entity_poly.type
_entity_poly.pdbx_seq_one_letter_code
_entity_poly.pdbx_strand_id
1 'polypeptide(L)'
;MKKTFKTAKQLQKLIDSYFQSLEPEFVYDREGNMLFDKAGAPVMTERKPATVASMAYAVGLSSKSELTELEENDEFRETVRRALLRTEAYIERMLFDKSASGGAKYLLKESFGYEQEDDLSQESDGGVVILPPIKEDGEE
;
A
#
# COMPACT_ATOMS: atom_id res chain seq x y z
N MET A 1 -21.72 -10.33 -8.22
CA MET A 1 -21.56 -9.45 -7.07
C MET A 1 -22.20 -8.10 -7.31
N LYS A 2 -22.81 -7.57 -6.29
CA LYS A 2 -23.48 -6.28 -6.42
C LYS A 2 -22.53 -5.16 -6.05
N LYS A 3 -22.21 -4.30 -7.01
CA LYS A 3 -21.30 -3.19 -6.76
C LYS A 3 -22.02 -2.05 -6.07
N THR A 4 -21.28 -1.34 -5.20
CA THR A 4 -21.82 -0.18 -4.49
C THR A 4 -21.71 1.10 -5.29
N PHE A 5 -21.11 1.02 -6.47
CA PHE A 5 -20.95 2.18 -7.37
C PHE A 5 -21.38 1.79 -8.77
N LYS A 6 -21.81 2.78 -9.54
CA LYS A 6 -22.21 2.57 -10.93
C LYS A 6 -21.42 3.43 -11.91
N THR A 7 -20.78 4.48 -11.43
CA THR A 7 -20.01 5.38 -12.27
C THR A 7 -18.61 5.54 -11.72
N ALA A 8 -17.70 6.00 -12.60
CA ALA A 8 -16.33 6.26 -12.18
C ALA A 8 -16.28 7.33 -11.09
N LYS A 9 -17.17 8.30 -11.16
CA LYS A 9 -17.21 9.35 -10.15
C LYS A 9 -17.59 8.79 -8.78
N GLN A 10 -18.55 7.87 -8.75
CA GLN A 10 -18.93 7.22 -7.49
C GLN A 10 -17.79 6.37 -6.96
N LEU A 11 -17.11 5.66 -7.85
CA LEU A 11 -15.95 4.85 -7.43
C LEU A 11 -14.86 5.75 -6.87
N GLN A 12 -14.61 6.91 -7.51
CA GLN A 12 -13.59 7.82 -7.02
C GLN A 12 -13.92 8.32 -5.61
N LYS A 13 -15.18 8.59 -5.34
CA LYS A 13 -15.60 9.02 -3.99
C LYS A 13 -15.32 7.93 -2.95
N LEU A 14 -15.57 6.69 -3.30
CA LEU A 14 -15.32 5.59 -2.37
C LEU A 14 -13.82 5.44 -2.13
N ILE A 15 -13.02 5.60 -3.17
CA ILE A 15 -11.57 5.54 -3.03
C ILE A 15 -11.07 6.68 -2.13
N ASP A 16 -11.57 7.89 -2.36
CA ASP A 16 -11.17 9.03 -1.55
C ASP A 16 -11.54 8.82 -0.08
N SER A 17 -12.73 8.27 0.16
CA SER A 17 -13.16 7.95 1.53
C SER A 17 -12.25 6.92 2.18
N TYR A 18 -11.83 5.94 1.40
CA TYR A 18 -10.91 4.92 1.91
C TYR A 18 -9.60 5.56 2.40
N PHE A 19 -8.99 6.40 1.56
CA PHE A 19 -7.72 7.02 1.94
C PHE A 19 -7.91 7.99 3.10
N GLN A 20 -9.05 8.69 3.15
CA GLN A 20 -9.35 9.55 4.28
C GLN A 20 -9.41 8.75 5.58
N SER A 21 -9.95 7.54 5.53
CA SER A 21 -10.09 6.70 6.72
C SER A 21 -8.75 6.21 7.27
N LEU A 22 -7.68 6.32 6.49
CA LEU A 22 -6.36 5.88 6.93
C LEU A 22 -5.63 6.96 7.73
N GLU A 23 -6.10 8.20 7.69
CA GLU A 23 -5.41 9.30 8.36
C GLU A 23 -5.56 9.22 9.88
N PRO A 24 -4.56 9.67 10.63
CA PRO A 24 -4.67 9.71 12.08
C PRO A 24 -5.82 10.60 12.53
N GLU A 25 -6.45 10.22 13.63
CA GLU A 25 -7.55 10.97 14.20
C GLU A 25 -7.26 11.29 15.65
N PHE A 26 -7.85 12.39 16.13
CA PHE A 26 -7.73 12.72 17.55
C PHE A 26 -8.45 11.68 18.40
N VAL A 27 -7.89 11.43 19.58
CA VAL A 27 -8.48 10.47 20.51
C VAL A 27 -9.27 11.24 21.56
N TYR A 28 -10.46 10.73 21.88
CA TYR A 28 -11.36 11.36 22.85
C TYR A 28 -11.67 10.40 23.98
N ASP A 29 -11.92 10.96 25.18
CA ASP A 29 -12.34 10.11 26.31
C ASP A 29 -13.84 9.84 26.21
N ARG A 30 -14.37 9.15 27.23
CA ARG A 30 -15.76 8.75 27.19
C ARG A 30 -16.73 9.92 27.23
N GLU A 31 -16.28 11.06 27.76
CA GLU A 31 -17.11 12.25 27.84
C GLU A 31 -16.97 13.13 26.63
N GLY A 32 -16.16 12.72 25.66
CA GLY A 32 -15.98 13.50 24.44
C GLY A 32 -14.89 14.54 24.51
N ASN A 33 -14.06 14.52 25.54
CA ASN A 33 -12.96 15.46 25.68
C ASN A 33 -11.72 14.93 24.97
N MET A 34 -11.03 15.81 24.24
CA MET A 34 -9.81 15.45 23.55
C MET A 34 -8.71 15.09 24.56
N LEU A 35 -7.99 14.01 24.31
CA LEU A 35 -6.90 13.59 25.18
C LEU A 35 -5.59 14.26 24.77
N PHE A 36 -4.74 14.53 25.75
CA PHE A 36 -3.42 15.14 25.55
C PHE A 36 -2.36 14.31 26.23
N ASP A 37 -1.17 14.27 25.62
CA ASP A 37 -0.06 13.55 26.23
C ASP A 37 0.62 14.43 27.29
N LYS A 38 1.71 13.89 27.86
CA LYS A 38 2.40 14.60 28.94
C LYS A 38 3.04 15.89 28.48
N ALA A 39 3.34 16.00 27.20
CA ALA A 39 3.93 17.22 26.65
C ALA A 39 2.89 18.24 26.24
N GLY A 40 1.61 17.93 26.41
CA GLY A 40 0.53 18.85 26.04
C GLY A 40 0.08 18.76 24.61
N ALA A 41 0.57 17.77 23.86
CA ALA A 41 0.15 17.57 22.47
C ALA A 41 -1.06 16.67 22.41
N PRO A 42 -1.98 16.89 21.44
CA PRO A 42 -3.14 16.00 21.31
C PRO A 42 -2.70 14.57 21.00
N VAL A 43 -3.38 13.62 21.62
CA VAL A 43 -3.14 12.21 21.34
C VAL A 43 -3.87 11.87 20.05
N MET A 44 -3.19 11.18 19.14
CA MET A 44 -3.78 10.78 17.87
C MET A 44 -3.60 9.30 17.65
N THR A 45 -4.52 8.70 16.89
CA THR A 45 -4.36 7.31 16.47
C THR A 45 -3.20 7.23 15.49
N GLU A 46 -2.68 6.01 15.30
CA GLU A 46 -1.63 5.82 14.33
C GLU A 46 -2.20 5.83 12.91
N ARG A 47 -1.37 6.23 11.96
CA ARG A 47 -1.75 6.17 10.57
C ARG A 47 -1.89 4.71 10.17
N LYS A 48 -3.00 4.38 9.52
CA LYS A 48 -3.25 3.00 9.10
C LYS A 48 -2.58 2.73 7.77
N PRO A 49 -2.08 1.51 7.56
CA PRO A 49 -1.47 1.18 6.27
C PRO A 49 -2.51 1.02 5.18
N ALA A 50 -2.12 1.34 3.95
CA ALA A 50 -2.95 1.11 2.79
C ALA A 50 -2.58 -0.23 2.18
N THR A 51 -3.58 -1.01 1.76
CA THR A 51 -3.33 -2.24 1.01
C THR A 51 -4.33 -2.34 -0.12
N VAL A 52 -3.95 -3.07 -1.16
CA VAL A 52 -4.86 -3.27 -2.29
C VAL A 52 -6.11 -4.01 -1.84
N ALA A 53 -5.94 -5.01 -0.98
CA ALA A 53 -7.07 -5.79 -0.50
C ALA A 53 -8.04 -4.94 0.33
N SER A 54 -7.53 -4.11 1.23
CA SER A 54 -8.42 -3.29 2.05
C SER A 54 -9.10 -2.21 1.23
N MET A 55 -8.42 -1.69 0.20
CA MET A 55 -9.05 -0.73 -0.70
C MET A 55 -10.18 -1.41 -1.49
N ALA A 56 -9.93 -2.61 -2.01
CA ALA A 56 -10.96 -3.35 -2.74
C ALA A 56 -12.17 -3.59 -1.85
N TYR A 57 -11.92 -4.00 -0.61
CA TYR A 57 -13.01 -4.23 0.33
C TYR A 57 -13.79 -2.94 0.61
N ALA A 58 -13.09 -1.85 0.80
CA ALA A 58 -13.73 -0.58 1.14
C ALA A 58 -14.64 -0.06 0.03
N VAL A 59 -14.29 -0.33 -1.24
CA VAL A 59 -15.13 0.11 -2.35
C VAL A 59 -16.19 -0.92 -2.73
N GLY A 60 -16.33 -2.01 -1.96
CA GLY A 60 -17.43 -2.95 -2.13
C GLY A 60 -17.14 -4.14 -3.01
N LEU A 61 -15.89 -4.38 -3.31
CA LEU A 61 -15.51 -5.55 -4.13
C LEU A 61 -15.29 -6.76 -3.22
N SER A 62 -15.39 -7.94 -3.82
CA SER A 62 -15.22 -9.19 -3.09
C SER A 62 -13.80 -9.75 -3.16
N SER A 63 -12.98 -9.24 -4.06
CA SER A 63 -11.61 -9.73 -4.22
C SER A 63 -10.75 -8.71 -4.90
N LYS A 64 -9.42 -8.90 -4.79
CA LYS A 64 -8.49 -8.04 -5.51
C LYS A 64 -8.59 -8.21 -7.01
N SER A 65 -8.94 -9.41 -7.47
CA SER A 65 -9.04 -9.65 -8.91
C SER A 65 -10.16 -8.85 -9.54
N GLU A 66 -11.18 -8.45 -8.76
CA GLU A 66 -12.23 -7.61 -9.29
C GLU A 66 -11.72 -6.22 -9.64
N LEU A 67 -10.67 -5.74 -8.97
CA LEU A 67 -10.04 -4.50 -9.37
C LEU A 67 -9.40 -4.63 -10.76
N THR A 68 -8.76 -5.77 -11.00
CA THR A 68 -8.15 -6.03 -12.30
C THR A 68 -9.23 -6.05 -13.40
N GLU A 69 -10.37 -6.65 -13.08
CA GLU A 69 -11.47 -6.69 -14.03
C GLU A 69 -12.02 -5.29 -14.33
N LEU A 70 -12.12 -4.46 -13.28
CA LEU A 70 -12.56 -3.10 -13.46
C LEU A 70 -11.59 -2.31 -14.33
N GLU A 71 -10.30 -2.60 -14.18
CA GLU A 71 -9.28 -1.91 -14.98
C GLU A 71 -9.43 -2.19 -16.46
N GLU A 72 -10.05 -3.31 -16.82
CA GLU A 72 -10.28 -3.66 -18.20
C GLU A 72 -11.51 -2.96 -18.78
N ASN A 73 -12.32 -2.35 -17.91
CA ASN A 73 -13.51 -1.63 -18.33
C ASN A 73 -13.13 -0.17 -18.62
N ASP A 74 -13.43 0.29 -19.83
CA ASP A 74 -13.03 1.63 -20.26
C ASP A 74 -13.48 2.73 -19.31
N GLU A 75 -14.67 2.60 -18.73
CA GLU A 75 -15.20 3.63 -17.86
C GLU A 75 -14.42 3.74 -16.55
N PHE A 76 -13.95 2.63 -16.04
CA PHE A 76 -13.30 2.60 -14.72
C PHE A 76 -11.77 2.52 -14.78
N ARG A 77 -11.21 2.31 -15.96
CA ARG A 77 -9.77 2.04 -16.11
C ARG A 77 -8.90 3.10 -15.44
N GLU A 78 -9.13 4.35 -15.80
CA GLU A 78 -8.27 5.41 -15.30
C GLU A 78 -8.42 5.57 -13.78
N THR A 79 -9.65 5.48 -13.28
CA THR A 79 -9.90 5.60 -11.85
C THR A 79 -9.19 4.50 -11.09
N VAL A 80 -9.25 3.26 -11.59
CA VAL A 80 -8.59 2.14 -10.93
C VAL A 80 -7.07 2.30 -11.00
N ARG A 81 -6.54 2.67 -12.16
CA ARG A 81 -5.09 2.83 -12.30
C ARG A 81 -4.55 3.89 -11.36
N ARG A 82 -5.25 5.01 -11.24
CA ARG A 82 -4.80 6.06 -10.34
C ARG A 82 -4.94 5.63 -8.87
N ALA A 83 -5.96 4.84 -8.55
CA ALA A 83 -6.11 4.33 -7.19
C ALA A 83 -4.98 3.38 -6.83
N LEU A 84 -4.60 2.52 -7.76
CA LEU A 84 -3.48 1.60 -7.52
C LEU A 84 -2.17 2.37 -7.38
N LEU A 85 -1.95 3.37 -8.21
CA LEU A 85 -0.76 4.20 -8.11
C LEU A 85 -0.73 4.96 -6.78
N ARG A 86 -1.88 5.46 -6.36
CA ARG A 86 -2.00 6.16 -5.08
C ARG A 86 -1.68 5.24 -3.91
N THR A 87 -2.15 3.99 -4.00
CA THR A 87 -1.85 2.99 -2.98
C THR A 87 -0.35 2.70 -2.96
N GLU A 88 0.24 2.52 -4.12
CA GLU A 88 1.67 2.26 -4.22
C GLU A 88 2.49 3.42 -3.64
N ALA A 89 2.13 4.66 -3.98
CA ALA A 89 2.82 5.83 -3.47
C ALA A 89 2.69 5.94 -1.95
N TYR A 90 1.51 5.61 -1.44
CA TYR A 90 1.29 5.63 0.01
C TYR A 90 2.21 4.63 0.71
N ILE A 91 2.31 3.43 0.15
CA ILE A 91 3.14 2.38 0.74
C ILE A 91 4.62 2.74 0.61
N GLU A 92 5.03 3.34 -0.50
CA GLU A 92 6.43 3.75 -0.66
C GLU A 92 6.86 4.72 0.42
N ARG A 93 5.98 5.63 0.83
CA ARG A 93 6.30 6.56 1.90
C ARG A 93 6.55 5.85 3.20
N MET A 94 5.90 4.72 3.42
CA MET A 94 6.05 3.97 4.66
C MET A 94 7.41 3.30 4.75
N LEU A 95 8.16 3.22 3.65
CA LEU A 95 9.52 2.70 3.71
C LEU A 95 10.42 3.55 4.58
N PHE A 96 10.08 4.81 4.76
CA PHE A 96 10.87 5.73 5.57
C PHE A 96 10.46 5.72 7.05
N ASP A 97 9.47 4.92 7.40
CA ASP A 97 9.01 4.77 8.77
C ASP A 97 9.59 3.48 9.31
N LYS A 98 10.46 3.57 10.32
CA LYS A 98 11.14 2.40 10.84
C LYS A 98 10.18 1.29 11.26
N SER A 99 9.05 1.67 11.85
CA SER A 99 8.11 0.67 12.37
C SER A 99 7.32 0.00 11.25
N ALA A 100 7.25 0.61 10.07
CA ALA A 100 6.41 0.12 8.99
C ALA A 100 7.19 -0.37 7.78
N SER A 101 8.52 -0.16 7.74
CA SER A 101 9.26 -0.41 6.51
C SER A 101 9.27 -1.87 6.09
N GLY A 102 9.31 -2.81 7.04
CA GLY A 102 9.28 -4.24 6.70
C GLY A 102 7.99 -4.64 6.02
N GLY A 103 6.86 -4.19 6.58
CA GLY A 103 5.57 -4.46 5.97
C GLY A 103 5.41 -3.77 4.63
N ALA A 104 5.93 -2.54 4.51
CA ALA A 104 5.86 -1.82 3.25
C ALA A 104 6.63 -2.55 2.15
N LYS A 105 7.83 -3.05 2.47
CA LYS A 105 8.61 -3.81 1.49
C LYS A 105 7.85 -5.05 1.04
N TYR A 106 7.23 -5.74 1.98
CA TYR A 106 6.44 -6.93 1.65
C TYR A 106 5.30 -6.58 0.71
N LEU A 107 4.55 -5.52 1.02
CA LEU A 107 3.40 -5.12 0.20
C LEU A 107 3.83 -4.69 -1.20
N LEU A 108 4.94 -3.97 -1.31
CA LEU A 108 5.41 -3.54 -2.61
C LEU A 108 5.80 -4.73 -3.46
N LYS A 109 6.43 -5.72 -2.86
CA LYS A 109 6.79 -6.92 -3.58
C LYS A 109 5.56 -7.70 -4.02
N GLU A 110 4.63 -7.94 -3.09
CA GLU A 110 3.50 -8.82 -3.35
C GLU A 110 2.44 -8.18 -4.22
N SER A 111 2.19 -6.89 -4.04
CA SER A 111 1.11 -6.23 -4.75
C SER A 111 1.55 -5.47 -5.97
N PHE A 112 2.82 -5.06 -6.04
CA PHE A 112 3.28 -4.19 -7.12
C PHE A 112 4.51 -4.72 -7.83
N GLY A 113 4.95 -5.92 -7.49
CA GLY A 113 6.01 -6.57 -8.24
C GLY A 113 7.42 -6.09 -7.98
N TYR A 114 7.66 -5.38 -6.89
CA TYR A 114 9.00 -4.92 -6.57
C TYR A 114 9.91 -6.09 -6.24
N GLU A 115 11.18 -5.99 -6.63
CA GLU A 115 12.14 -7.01 -6.30
C GLU A 115 12.66 -6.80 -4.89
N GLN A 116 13.02 -7.93 -4.25
CA GLN A 116 13.61 -7.87 -2.91
C GLN A 116 15.09 -7.66 -3.03
N GLU A 117 15.55 -6.51 -2.59
CA GLU A 117 16.98 -6.28 -2.55
C GLU A 117 17.70 -7.20 -1.61
N ASP A 118 17.00 -7.63 -0.58
CA ASP A 118 17.60 -8.57 0.36
C ASP A 118 18.06 -9.84 -0.30
N ASP A 119 17.35 -10.30 -1.31
CA ASP A 119 17.76 -11.47 -2.04
C ASP A 119 19.10 -11.26 -2.72
N LEU A 120 19.29 -10.09 -3.27
CA LEU A 120 20.54 -9.78 -3.96
C LEU A 120 21.69 -9.63 -2.98
N SER A 121 21.44 -8.96 -1.88
CA SER A 121 22.51 -8.72 -0.92
C SER A 121 22.95 -10.00 -0.24
N GLN A 122 22.06 -10.93 -0.07
CA GLN A 122 22.43 -12.21 0.51
C GLN A 122 23.35 -12.99 -0.40
N GLU A 123 23.20 -12.80 -1.66
CA GLU A 123 24.03 -13.50 -2.61
C GLU A 123 25.39 -12.90 -2.74
N SER A 124 25.46 -11.61 -2.57
CA SER A 124 26.72 -10.96 -2.80
C SER A 124 27.60 -10.91 -1.59
N ASP A 125 27.09 -11.23 -0.48
CA ASP A 125 27.81 -10.98 0.65
C ASP A 125 28.82 -11.89 0.96
N GLY A 126 29.07 -11.95 0.66
CA GLY A 126 29.75 -12.64 0.83
C GLY A 126 30.09 -12.09 0.00
N GLY A 127 30.08 -12.21 -0.32
CA GLY A 127 30.04 -12.08 -0.90
C GLY A 127 30.14 -11.49 -1.89
N VAL A 128 30.60 -11.81 -2.21
CA VAL A 128 30.36 -11.40 -3.05
C VAL A 128 30.28 -11.46 -3.99
N VAL A 129 30.48 -11.72 -4.37
CA VAL A 129 29.97 -11.84 -5.32
C VAL A 129 30.14 -11.90 -6.13
N ILE A 130 30.59 -12.30 -6.53
CA ILE A 130 30.33 -12.47 -7.38
C ILE A 130 30.30 -12.48 -8.30
N LEU A 131 30.83 -12.79 -8.67
CA LEU A 131 30.45 -13.06 -9.52
C LEU A 131 30.48 -13.21 -10.42
N PRO A 132 30.94 -13.34 -10.85
CA PRO A 132 30.76 -13.71 -11.71
C PRO A 132 30.92 -13.83 -12.68
N PRO A 133 31.28 -14.17 -12.92
CA PRO A 133 31.16 -14.54 -13.72
C PRO A 133 31.20 -14.74 -14.75
N ILE A 134 31.76 -15.11 -14.69
CA ILE A 134 31.48 -15.57 -15.21
C ILE A 134 31.44 -16.07 -16.16
N LYS A 135 31.97 -16.39 -16.22
CA LYS A 135 31.76 -17.13 -16.56
C LYS A 135 31.41 -17.38 -17.54
N GLU A 136 31.99 -17.48 -17.55
CA GLU A 136 31.60 -18.03 -17.87
C GLU A 136 31.31 -18.15 -18.71
N ASP A 137 32.17 -18.23 -18.93
CA ASP A 137 31.77 -18.71 -19.25
C ASP A 137 31.69 -18.98 -19.84
N GLY A 138 32.53 -18.94 -20.02
CA GLY A 138 32.17 -19.53 -19.82
C GLY A 138 32.29 -19.65 -20.14
N GLU A 139 32.54 -19.65 -19.85
CA GLU A 139 32.39 -20.01 -19.53
C GLU A 139 32.22 -19.91 -19.55
N GLU A 140 32.96 -20.08 -19.61
CA GLU A 140 32.68 -20.26 -19.11
C GLU A 140 32.28 -20.32 -19.23
#